data_efe562a55976888895aa51e3ca60eced
#
_entry.id   efe562a55976888895aa51e3ca60eced
#
_cell.length_a   1.000
_cell.length_b   1.000
_cell.length_c   1.000
_cell.angle_alpha   90.00
_cell.angle_beta   90.00
_cell.angle_gamma   90.00
#
_symmetry.space_group_name_H-M   'P 1'
#
loop_
_entity.id
_entity.type
_entity.pdbx_description
1 polymer ?
#
loop_
_entity_poly.entity_id
_entity_poly.type
_entity_poly.pdbx_seq_one_letter_code
_entity_poly.pdbx_strand_id
1 'polypeptide(L)'
;SLDIVRGRIADESGTIGFLSWEPFDHAVGSLLKIDGAQVRTFRDTPELNFGRTTKVELYHDKNFADADSLSQQTVLTISELRDGARDVDAVVQITEWAKRSFTRDGEERFLWSGQIADPTGRCRMSAWSELPFSEDQLPMTVRLKGVRVRAWQGIPDITVDNVDQVEILDATPWDESLDLTNHTAEVDLHDLATGASRVGVSTSAIIVSVREDSGFIQRCTECRRVLRDGACAEHGPNDGNSDVRLRLVMDDGRSSVSLLTNKAATLALLGMDEAQMKAAVDEDGQMAFVQTLRGTLLGRTVKATGRT
;
A
#
# COMPACT_ATOMS: atom_id res chain seq x y z
N SER A 1 -26.47 20.32 -17.58
CA SER A 1 -25.45 19.66 -16.77
C SER A 1 -26.18 18.97 -15.64
N LEU A 2 -25.93 17.69 -15.43
CA LEU A 2 -26.47 16.98 -14.28
C LEU A 2 -25.50 17.28 -13.13
N ASP A 3 -25.96 18.00 -12.13
CA ASP A 3 -25.18 18.25 -10.92
C ASP A 3 -25.21 16.99 -10.06
N ILE A 4 -24.10 16.28 -10.03
CA ILE A 4 -23.94 15.07 -9.23
C ILE A 4 -23.42 15.49 -7.85
N VAL A 5 -24.15 15.12 -6.80
CA VAL A 5 -23.70 15.31 -5.42
C VAL A 5 -22.97 14.06 -4.95
N ARG A 6 -21.82 14.25 -4.37
CA ARG A 6 -21.01 13.19 -3.74
C ARG A 6 -20.74 13.51 -2.29
N GLY A 7 -20.67 12.48 -1.48
CA GLY A 7 -20.36 12.60 -0.08
C GLY A 7 -20.06 11.26 0.56
N ARG A 8 -19.96 11.28 1.88
CA ARG A 8 -19.73 10.11 2.70
C ARG A 8 -20.79 10.00 3.77
N ILE A 9 -21.21 8.78 4.05
CA ILE A 9 -22.17 8.44 5.09
C ILE A 9 -21.48 7.50 6.06
N ALA A 10 -21.73 7.68 7.34
CA ALA A 10 -21.19 6.87 8.42
C ALA A 10 -22.27 6.39 9.36
N ASP A 11 -22.12 5.18 9.86
CA ASP A 11 -22.84 4.64 11.01
C ASP A 11 -21.86 3.87 11.92
N GLU A 12 -22.38 3.22 12.95
CA GLU A 12 -21.55 2.46 13.90
C GLU A 12 -20.81 1.27 13.26
N SER A 13 -21.19 0.83 12.06
CA SER A 13 -20.57 -0.27 11.34
C SER A 13 -19.44 0.18 10.41
N GLY A 14 -19.37 1.47 10.07
CA GLY A 14 -18.34 2.03 9.21
C GLY A 14 -18.81 3.19 8.34
N THR A 15 -18.05 3.48 7.29
CA THR A 15 -18.36 4.52 6.30
C THR A 15 -18.46 3.97 4.91
N ILE A 16 -19.30 4.62 4.09
CA ILE A 16 -19.44 4.34 2.67
C ILE A 16 -19.63 5.64 1.90
N GLY A 17 -18.97 5.76 0.75
CA GLY A 17 -19.21 6.86 -0.18
C GLY A 17 -20.59 6.79 -0.80
N PHE A 18 -21.17 7.94 -1.16
CA PHE A 18 -22.38 7.97 -1.94
C PHE A 18 -22.29 8.92 -3.14
N LEU A 19 -23.09 8.61 -4.15
CA LEU A 19 -23.30 9.42 -5.33
C LEU A 19 -24.81 9.64 -5.49
N SER A 20 -25.27 10.89 -5.53
CA SER A 20 -26.66 11.23 -5.81
C SER A 20 -26.79 11.83 -7.21
N TRP A 21 -27.70 11.27 -8.00
CA TRP A 21 -28.12 11.79 -9.31
C TRP A 21 -29.35 12.70 -9.21
N GLU A 22 -29.94 12.77 -8.01
CA GLU A 22 -31.06 13.64 -7.68
C GLU A 22 -30.56 14.74 -6.72
N PRO A 23 -31.28 15.87 -6.62
CA PRO A 23 -30.93 16.92 -5.67
C PRO A 23 -30.78 16.36 -4.23
N PHE A 24 -29.69 16.73 -3.59
CA PHE A 24 -29.39 16.31 -2.23
C PHE A 24 -29.03 17.54 -1.40
N ASP A 25 -30.00 18.02 -0.65
CA ASP A 25 -29.90 19.27 0.13
C ASP A 25 -29.96 18.98 1.63
N HIS A 26 -28.98 18.19 2.10
CA HIS A 26 -28.80 17.89 3.52
C HIS A 26 -27.46 18.38 4.01
N ALA A 27 -27.45 19.10 5.12
CA ALA A 27 -26.22 19.61 5.71
C ALA A 27 -25.33 18.46 6.19
N VAL A 28 -24.01 18.67 6.13
CA VAL A 28 -23.04 17.74 6.73
C VAL A 28 -23.31 17.63 8.24
N GLY A 29 -23.27 16.40 8.77
CA GLY A 29 -23.63 16.09 10.17
C GLY A 29 -25.14 15.82 10.38
N SER A 30 -25.96 15.91 9.33
CA SER A 30 -27.36 15.51 9.43
C SER A 30 -27.50 14.00 9.58
N LEU A 31 -28.32 13.53 10.54
CA LEU A 31 -28.71 12.14 10.64
C LEU A 31 -29.83 11.87 9.62
N LEU A 32 -29.61 10.89 8.76
CA LEU A 32 -30.48 10.57 7.63
C LEU A 32 -30.96 9.12 7.70
N LYS A 33 -32.21 8.92 7.32
CA LYS A 33 -32.76 7.62 6.97
C LYS A 33 -32.82 7.49 5.47
N ILE A 34 -32.22 6.43 4.93
CA ILE A 34 -32.07 6.22 3.50
C ILE A 34 -32.67 4.86 3.14
N ASP A 35 -33.67 4.88 2.24
CA ASP A 35 -34.34 3.70 1.74
C ASP A 35 -34.17 3.59 0.22
N GLY A 36 -33.95 2.38 -0.31
CA GLY A 36 -33.92 2.11 -1.73
C GLY A 36 -32.65 2.57 -2.46
N ALA A 37 -31.56 2.85 -1.73
CA ALA A 37 -30.26 3.07 -2.34
C ALA A 37 -29.69 1.77 -2.93
N GLN A 38 -28.93 1.88 -4.03
CA GLN A 38 -28.25 0.76 -4.66
C GLN A 38 -26.77 0.77 -4.30
N VAL A 39 -26.22 -0.37 -3.89
CA VAL A 39 -24.77 -0.53 -3.74
C VAL A 39 -24.19 -0.87 -5.11
N ARG A 40 -23.20 -0.12 -5.54
CA ARG A 40 -22.39 -0.40 -6.73
C ARG A 40 -20.91 -0.46 -6.33
N THR A 41 -20.15 -1.26 -7.04
CA THR A 41 -18.71 -1.33 -6.83
C THR A 41 -17.99 -0.59 -7.94
N PHE A 42 -17.15 0.35 -7.58
CA PHE A 42 -16.25 1.04 -8.49
C PHE A 42 -14.80 0.79 -8.05
N ARG A 43 -14.00 0.09 -8.88
CA ARG A 43 -12.62 -0.30 -8.56
C ARG A 43 -12.51 -0.98 -7.19
N ASP A 44 -13.32 -2.02 -6.98
CA ASP A 44 -13.40 -2.80 -5.75
C ASP A 44 -13.86 -2.03 -4.49
N THR A 45 -14.23 -0.76 -4.63
CA THR A 45 -14.77 0.05 -3.54
C THR A 45 -16.30 0.15 -3.66
N PRO A 46 -17.06 -0.27 -2.63
CA PRO A 46 -18.51 -0.11 -2.63
C PRO A 46 -18.90 1.36 -2.49
N GLU A 47 -19.92 1.78 -3.22
CA GLU A 47 -20.49 3.13 -3.20
C GLU A 47 -22.01 3.03 -3.24
N LEU A 48 -22.72 3.84 -2.45
CA LEU A 48 -24.16 3.97 -2.53
C LEU A 48 -24.55 4.87 -3.68
N ASN A 49 -25.46 4.42 -4.52
CA ASN A 49 -26.05 5.22 -5.59
C ASN A 49 -27.48 5.60 -5.23
N PHE A 50 -27.74 6.89 -5.15
CA PHE A 50 -29.06 7.46 -4.96
C PHE A 50 -29.65 7.86 -6.32
N GLY A 51 -30.74 7.22 -6.65
CA GLY A 51 -31.51 7.47 -7.88
C GLY A 51 -32.95 7.83 -7.54
N ARG A 52 -33.79 7.88 -8.57
CA ARG A 52 -35.21 8.31 -8.46
C ARG A 52 -36.05 7.52 -7.44
N THR A 53 -35.65 6.30 -7.13
CA THR A 53 -36.35 5.44 -6.16
C THR A 53 -35.81 5.55 -4.75
N THR A 54 -34.67 6.21 -4.58
CA THR A 54 -34.06 6.40 -3.26
C THR A 54 -34.80 7.49 -2.50
N LYS A 55 -35.20 7.19 -1.27
CA LYS A 55 -35.79 8.15 -0.36
C LYS A 55 -34.77 8.50 0.70
N VAL A 56 -34.55 9.78 0.90
CA VAL A 56 -33.65 10.33 1.93
C VAL A 56 -34.47 11.27 2.81
N GLU A 57 -34.51 10.98 4.08
CA GLU A 57 -35.30 11.74 5.05
C GLU A 57 -34.42 12.09 6.25
N LEU A 58 -34.63 13.28 6.83
CA LEU A 58 -34.03 13.62 8.12
C LEU A 58 -34.58 12.67 9.20
N TYR A 59 -33.68 12.14 9.99
CA TYR A 59 -33.99 11.22 11.07
C TYR A 59 -33.54 11.81 12.41
N HIS A 60 -34.24 11.48 13.48
CA HIS A 60 -33.90 11.92 14.82
C HIS A 60 -33.83 10.73 15.76
N ASP A 61 -32.62 10.40 16.18
CA ASP A 61 -32.38 9.42 17.22
C ASP A 61 -31.32 9.94 18.19
N LYS A 62 -31.65 10.09 19.44
CA LYS A 62 -30.74 10.59 20.48
C LYS A 62 -29.62 9.60 20.84
N ASN A 63 -29.79 8.34 20.50
CA ASN A 63 -28.82 7.29 20.78
C ASN A 63 -27.87 7.03 19.62
N PHE A 64 -28.09 7.67 18.47
CA PHE A 64 -27.16 7.56 17.32
C PHE A 64 -25.91 8.40 17.59
N ALA A 65 -24.74 7.84 17.32
CA ALA A 65 -23.48 8.54 17.49
C ALA A 65 -23.43 9.83 16.67
N ASP A 66 -22.84 10.88 17.21
CA ASP A 66 -22.70 12.15 16.49
C ASP A 66 -21.65 12.05 15.36
N ALA A 67 -21.71 13.00 14.42
CA ALA A 67 -20.87 13.00 13.23
C ALA A 67 -19.37 13.06 13.56
N ASP A 68 -18.99 13.74 14.65
CA ASP A 68 -17.58 13.85 15.06
C ASP A 68 -17.06 12.53 15.60
N SER A 69 -17.85 11.84 16.44
CA SER A 69 -17.53 10.51 16.95
C SER A 69 -17.42 9.48 15.83
N LEU A 70 -18.34 9.50 14.87
CA LEU A 70 -18.32 8.62 13.71
C LEU A 70 -17.12 8.92 12.78
N SER A 71 -16.79 10.19 12.59
CA SER A 71 -15.62 10.59 11.80
C SER A 71 -14.31 10.10 12.42
N GLN A 72 -14.21 10.03 13.74
CA GLN A 72 -13.03 9.49 14.41
C GLN A 72 -12.90 7.96 14.25
N GLN A 73 -14.01 7.24 14.22
CA GLN A 73 -14.03 5.79 14.04
C GLN A 73 -13.67 5.32 12.63
N THR A 74 -13.68 6.24 11.65
CA THR A 74 -13.47 5.93 10.23
C THR A 74 -12.09 6.29 9.69
N VAL A 75 -11.16 6.63 10.58
CA VAL A 75 -9.77 6.87 10.21
C VAL A 75 -9.12 5.55 9.84
N LEU A 76 -8.71 5.42 8.58
CA LEU A 76 -8.03 4.22 8.09
C LEU A 76 -6.54 4.25 8.42
N THR A 77 -6.01 3.09 8.72
CA THR A 77 -4.57 2.86 8.80
C THR A 77 -3.99 2.59 7.41
N ILE A 78 -2.66 2.70 7.26
CA ILE A 78 -1.97 2.38 6.00
C ILE A 78 -2.27 0.94 5.55
N SER A 79 -2.43 0.00 6.48
CA SER A 79 -2.78 -1.39 6.18
C SER A 79 -4.18 -1.59 5.58
N GLU A 80 -5.05 -0.62 5.73
CA GLU A 80 -6.44 -0.67 5.25
C GLU A 80 -6.65 0.10 3.94
N LEU A 81 -5.64 0.85 3.48
CA LEU A 81 -5.72 1.61 2.22
C LEU A 81 -5.87 0.67 1.03
N ARG A 82 -6.79 0.97 0.13
CA ARG A 82 -7.05 0.20 -1.10
C ARG A 82 -6.92 1.10 -2.33
N ASP A 83 -6.42 0.51 -3.42
CA ASP A 83 -6.36 1.23 -4.70
C ASP A 83 -7.75 1.65 -5.15
N GLY A 84 -7.85 2.90 -5.58
CA GLY A 84 -9.10 3.49 -6.04
C GLY A 84 -9.99 4.04 -4.94
N ALA A 85 -9.65 3.86 -3.66
CA ALA A 85 -10.41 4.45 -2.55
C ALA A 85 -10.44 5.98 -2.65
N ARG A 86 -11.57 6.56 -2.29
CA ARG A 86 -11.81 8.01 -2.26
C ARG A 86 -12.43 8.39 -0.93
N ASP A 87 -12.35 9.67 -0.63
CA ASP A 87 -12.90 10.21 0.62
C ASP A 87 -12.36 9.49 1.88
N VAL A 88 -11.06 9.17 1.85
CA VAL A 88 -10.36 8.47 2.92
C VAL A 88 -9.86 9.46 3.95
N ASP A 89 -10.08 9.15 5.22
CA ASP A 89 -9.46 9.82 6.35
C ASP A 89 -8.35 8.93 6.92
N ALA A 90 -7.21 9.51 7.21
CA ALA A 90 -6.08 8.80 7.80
C ALA A 90 -5.30 9.73 8.74
N VAL A 91 -4.68 9.19 9.79
CA VAL A 91 -3.69 9.90 10.59
C VAL A 91 -2.34 9.27 10.35
N VAL A 92 -1.36 10.07 9.94
CA VAL A 92 -0.03 9.59 9.56
C VAL A 92 1.06 10.54 10.01
N GLN A 93 2.29 10.07 10.13
CA GLN A 93 3.48 10.91 10.21
C GLN A 93 4.10 11.06 8.83
N ILE A 94 4.34 12.30 8.42
CA ILE A 94 5.14 12.59 7.22
C ILE A 94 6.61 12.52 7.63
N THR A 95 7.35 11.61 6.98
CA THR A 95 8.76 11.36 7.28
C THR A 95 9.71 11.94 6.25
N GLU A 96 9.24 12.07 5.01
CA GLU A 96 9.94 12.68 3.89
C GLU A 96 8.95 13.51 3.08
N TRP A 97 9.39 14.69 2.63
CA TRP A 97 8.58 15.54 1.76
C TRP A 97 9.49 16.44 0.92
N ALA A 98 9.35 16.36 -0.40
CA ALA A 98 10.13 17.17 -1.29
C ALA A 98 9.37 17.53 -2.57
N LYS A 99 9.69 18.68 -3.15
CA LYS A 99 9.27 19.03 -4.50
C LYS A 99 10.04 18.22 -5.53
N ARG A 100 9.33 17.58 -6.44
CA ARG A 100 9.91 16.78 -7.51
C ARG A 100 9.43 17.27 -8.87
N SER A 101 10.34 17.31 -9.85
CA SER A 101 9.98 17.56 -11.24
C SER A 101 9.83 16.25 -12.01
N PHE A 102 8.98 16.25 -13.00
CA PHE A 102 8.84 15.17 -13.98
C PHE A 102 8.41 15.76 -15.33
N THR A 103 8.79 15.09 -16.40
CA THR A 103 8.40 15.51 -17.75
C THR A 103 7.18 14.72 -18.22
N ARG A 104 6.15 15.42 -18.66
CA ARG A 104 4.96 14.82 -19.28
C ARG A 104 4.58 15.64 -20.53
N ASP A 105 4.39 14.93 -21.62
CA ASP A 105 4.04 15.53 -22.93
C ASP A 105 5.04 16.62 -23.39
N GLY A 106 6.33 16.48 -23.01
CA GLY A 106 7.40 17.43 -23.30
C GLY A 106 7.46 18.67 -22.39
N GLU A 107 6.54 18.77 -21.42
CA GLU A 107 6.49 19.85 -20.43
C GLU A 107 7.03 19.40 -19.09
N GLU A 108 7.84 20.24 -18.46
CA GLU A 108 8.26 20.03 -17.06
C GLU A 108 7.10 20.38 -16.12
N ARG A 109 6.73 19.42 -15.27
CA ARG A 109 5.72 19.58 -14.25
C ARG A 109 6.30 19.28 -12.87
N PHE A 110 5.65 19.80 -11.85
CA PHE A 110 6.08 19.63 -10.48
C PHE A 110 4.97 18.97 -9.67
N LEU A 111 5.37 18.13 -8.74
CA LEU A 111 4.53 17.65 -7.65
C LEU A 111 5.35 17.61 -6.36
N TRP A 112 4.70 17.71 -5.24
CA TRP A 112 5.29 17.40 -3.95
C TRP A 112 5.02 15.93 -3.64
N SER A 113 6.01 15.23 -3.14
CA SER A 113 5.83 13.84 -2.73
C SER A 113 6.83 13.44 -1.67
N GLY A 114 6.43 12.47 -0.85
CA GLY A 114 7.26 11.95 0.20
C GLY A 114 6.74 10.64 0.77
N GLN A 115 7.28 10.26 1.90
CA GLN A 115 6.89 9.08 2.63
C GLN A 115 6.07 9.46 3.87
N ILE A 116 5.09 8.62 4.15
CA ILE A 116 4.26 8.68 5.34
C ILE A 116 4.28 7.33 6.05
N ALA A 117 4.11 7.38 7.36
CA ALA A 117 4.11 6.21 8.22
C ALA A 117 2.99 6.27 9.27
N ASP A 118 2.51 5.10 9.65
CA ASP A 118 1.73 4.85 10.86
C ASP A 118 2.22 3.53 11.51
N PRO A 119 1.70 3.09 12.66
CA PRO A 119 2.11 1.84 13.27
C PRO A 119 1.98 0.59 12.38
N THR A 120 1.15 0.63 11.33
CA THR A 120 0.88 -0.53 10.45
C THR A 120 1.79 -0.62 9.24
N GLY A 121 2.61 0.41 8.96
CA GLY A 121 3.56 0.42 7.86
C GLY A 121 3.84 1.78 7.28
N ARG A 122 4.32 1.79 6.05
CA ARG A 122 4.65 3.01 5.29
C ARG A 122 4.05 2.95 3.90
N CYS A 123 3.69 4.10 3.37
CA CYS A 123 3.34 4.26 1.97
C CYS A 123 3.78 5.64 1.46
N ARG A 124 3.40 5.97 0.25
CA ARG A 124 3.71 7.25 -0.36
C ARG A 124 2.55 8.24 -0.23
N MET A 125 2.88 9.52 -0.16
CA MET A 125 1.93 10.63 -0.29
C MET A 125 2.40 11.58 -1.39
N SER A 126 1.46 12.14 -2.14
CA SER A 126 1.71 13.14 -3.17
C SER A 126 0.67 14.26 -3.13
N ALA A 127 1.08 15.48 -3.51
CA ALA A 127 0.22 16.64 -3.63
C ALA A 127 0.57 17.46 -4.88
N TRP A 128 -0.45 18.03 -5.52
CA TRP A 128 -0.27 18.90 -6.69
C TRP A 128 -0.07 20.36 -6.32
N SER A 129 -0.35 20.73 -5.09
CA SER A 129 -0.11 22.06 -4.53
C SER A 129 0.81 21.97 -3.33
N GLU A 130 1.45 23.09 -3.02
CA GLU A 130 2.27 23.23 -1.82
C GLU A 130 1.41 23.09 -0.57
N LEU A 131 1.87 22.30 0.40
CA LEU A 131 1.20 22.12 1.68
C LEU A 131 1.74 23.11 2.72
N PRO A 132 1.01 23.37 3.83
CA PRO A 132 1.32 24.43 4.79
C PRO A 132 2.48 24.05 5.74
N PHE A 133 3.47 23.30 5.24
CA PHE A 133 4.67 22.92 5.99
C PHE A 133 5.86 22.73 5.04
N SER A 134 7.05 22.79 5.58
CA SER A 134 8.31 22.60 4.86
C SER A 134 9.10 21.38 5.37
N GLU A 135 10.11 20.98 4.61
CA GLU A 135 10.94 19.80 4.90
C GLU A 135 11.67 19.89 6.26
N ASP A 136 12.04 21.08 6.68
CA ASP A 136 12.71 21.32 7.97
C ASP A 136 11.81 21.13 9.20
N GLN A 137 10.50 21.04 9.02
CA GLN A 137 9.52 20.80 10.09
C GLN A 137 9.23 19.30 10.30
N LEU A 138 9.81 18.43 9.47
CA LEU A 138 9.61 16.98 9.58
C LEU A 138 10.45 16.38 10.73
N PRO A 139 9.97 15.34 11.39
CA PRO A 139 8.73 14.62 11.13
C PRO A 139 7.49 15.32 11.66
N MET A 140 6.37 15.20 10.97
CA MET A 140 5.13 15.90 11.32
C MET A 140 3.94 14.94 11.31
N THR A 141 3.09 15.03 12.31
CA THR A 141 1.83 14.29 12.36
C THR A 141 0.71 15.09 11.72
N VAL A 142 -0.01 14.47 10.81
CA VAL A 142 -1.15 15.08 10.13
C VAL A 142 -2.36 14.17 10.11
N ARG A 143 -3.53 14.79 10.17
CA ARG A 143 -4.79 14.13 9.79
C ARG A 143 -5.08 14.52 8.35
N LEU A 144 -5.25 13.50 7.52
CA LEU A 144 -5.69 13.62 6.14
C LEU A 144 -7.21 13.39 6.08
N LYS A 145 -7.94 14.27 5.39
CA LYS A 145 -9.40 14.26 5.31
C LYS A 145 -9.86 14.17 3.86
N GLY A 146 -10.69 13.18 3.54
CA GLY A 146 -11.29 13.03 2.22
C GLY A 146 -10.27 12.86 1.08
N VAL A 147 -9.11 12.27 1.36
CA VAL A 147 -8.05 12.08 0.35
C VAL A 147 -8.35 10.90 -0.57
N ARG A 148 -7.62 10.83 -1.67
CA ARG A 148 -7.72 9.72 -2.64
C ARG A 148 -6.52 8.79 -2.50
N VAL A 149 -6.76 7.50 -2.73
CA VAL A 149 -5.71 6.49 -2.77
C VAL A 149 -5.57 5.96 -4.19
N ARG A 150 -4.36 5.92 -4.71
CA ARG A 150 -4.02 5.23 -5.95
C ARG A 150 -2.78 4.39 -5.75
N ALA A 151 -2.79 3.17 -6.25
CA ALA A 151 -1.58 2.36 -6.21
C ALA A 151 -0.62 2.78 -7.33
N TRP A 152 0.63 2.95 -6.97
CA TRP A 152 1.75 3.06 -7.90
C TRP A 152 2.68 1.88 -7.69
N GLN A 153 2.86 1.08 -8.72
CA GLN A 153 3.60 -0.20 -8.65
C GLN A 153 3.09 -1.14 -7.53
N GLY A 154 1.78 -1.14 -7.31
CA GLY A 154 1.12 -1.98 -6.30
C GLY A 154 1.13 -1.42 -4.88
N ILE A 155 1.82 -0.31 -4.60
CA ILE A 155 1.87 0.32 -3.28
C ILE A 155 0.91 1.51 -3.27
N PRO A 156 0.06 1.67 -2.24
CA PRO A 156 -0.80 2.84 -2.10
C PRO A 156 0.00 4.14 -2.13
N ASP A 157 -0.51 5.10 -2.85
CA ASP A 157 -0.06 6.50 -2.89
C ASP A 157 -1.28 7.37 -2.52
N ILE A 158 -1.21 8.05 -1.40
CA ILE A 158 -2.26 8.98 -0.99
C ILE A 158 -2.07 10.27 -1.77
N THR A 159 -3.11 10.68 -2.48
CA THR A 159 -3.11 11.96 -3.20
C THR A 159 -3.92 13.00 -2.45
N VAL A 160 -3.26 14.09 -2.09
CA VAL A 160 -3.87 15.30 -1.53
C VAL A 160 -4.16 16.28 -2.67
N ASP A 161 -5.42 16.62 -2.86
CA ASP A 161 -5.85 17.54 -3.92
C ASP A 161 -5.87 18.99 -3.47
N ASN A 162 -6.22 19.24 -2.21
CA ASN A 162 -6.37 20.58 -1.62
C ASN A 162 -5.70 20.67 -0.25
N VAL A 163 -5.22 21.83 0.09
CA VAL A 163 -4.59 22.12 1.38
C VAL A 163 -5.52 21.87 2.57
N ASP A 164 -6.82 22.12 2.41
CA ASP A 164 -7.83 21.94 3.45
C ASP A 164 -8.02 20.46 3.86
N GLN A 165 -7.49 19.52 3.06
CA GLN A 165 -7.49 18.10 3.39
C GLN A 165 -6.42 17.73 4.44
N VAL A 166 -5.53 18.64 4.79
CA VAL A 166 -4.41 18.39 5.70
C VAL A 166 -4.57 19.23 6.97
N GLU A 167 -4.72 18.56 8.09
CA GLU A 167 -4.74 19.15 9.42
C GLU A 167 -3.48 18.71 10.17
N ILE A 168 -2.67 19.69 10.62
CA ILE A 168 -1.48 19.40 11.42
C ILE A 168 -1.91 19.10 12.85
N LEU A 169 -1.38 18.01 13.41
CA LEU A 169 -1.64 17.60 14.78
C LEU A 169 -0.41 17.81 15.66
N ASP A 170 -0.62 18.21 16.89
CA ASP A 170 0.45 18.44 17.87
C ASP A 170 1.07 17.12 18.38
N ALA A 171 0.34 16.02 18.30
CA ALA A 171 0.79 14.68 18.76
C ALA A 171 0.23 13.56 17.90
N THR A 172 0.89 12.40 17.97
CA THR A 172 0.37 11.16 17.37
C THR A 172 -0.73 10.57 18.24
N PRO A 173 -1.75 9.93 17.64
CA PRO A 173 -2.79 9.21 18.39
C PRO A 173 -2.33 7.83 18.90
N TRP A 174 -1.10 7.42 18.62
CA TRP A 174 -0.51 6.15 19.07
C TRP A 174 0.64 6.40 20.03
N ASP A 175 0.87 5.45 20.94
CA ASP A 175 1.87 5.58 22.01
C ASP A 175 3.29 5.23 21.56
N GLU A 176 3.44 4.45 20.49
CA GLU A 176 4.74 4.00 19.99
C GLU A 176 5.45 5.10 19.21
N SER A 177 6.72 5.35 19.56
CA SER A 177 7.60 6.17 18.73
C SER A 177 8.00 5.38 17.49
N LEU A 178 7.63 5.86 16.29
CA LEU A 178 8.04 5.23 15.03
C LEU A 178 9.50 5.54 14.73
N ASP A 179 10.26 4.54 14.28
CA ASP A 179 11.55 4.78 13.65
C ASP A 179 11.32 5.39 12.26
N LEU A 180 11.37 6.72 12.20
CA LEU A 180 11.02 7.49 11.01
C LEU A 180 11.91 7.19 9.80
N THR A 181 13.12 6.69 10.03
CA THR A 181 14.06 6.34 8.95
C THR A 181 13.75 4.97 8.37
N ASN A 182 13.44 4.00 9.23
CA ASN A 182 13.28 2.59 8.86
C ASN A 182 12.09 1.93 9.56
N HIS A 183 11.02 2.66 9.82
CA HIS A 183 9.86 2.10 10.50
C HIS A 183 9.42 0.80 9.84
N THR A 184 9.31 -0.24 10.66
CA THR A 184 8.96 -1.59 10.24
C THR A 184 7.89 -2.14 11.17
N ALA A 185 6.67 -2.24 10.68
CA ALA A 185 5.56 -2.85 11.39
C ALA A 185 5.71 -4.37 11.41
N GLU A 186 5.62 -4.98 12.59
CA GLU A 186 5.58 -6.44 12.70
C GLU A 186 4.14 -6.92 12.50
N VAL A 187 3.95 -7.81 11.53
CA VAL A 187 2.63 -8.28 11.09
C VAL A 187 2.63 -9.79 10.89
N ASP A 188 1.50 -10.44 11.10
CA ASP A 188 1.35 -11.86 10.79
C ASP A 188 1.13 -12.09 9.28
N LEU A 189 1.22 -13.34 8.83
CA LEU A 189 1.05 -13.67 7.41
C LEU A 189 -0.38 -13.47 6.92
N HIS A 190 -1.36 -13.58 7.80
CA HIS A 190 -2.76 -13.34 7.45
C HIS A 190 -2.97 -11.86 7.07
N ASP A 191 -2.44 -10.95 7.87
CA ASP A 191 -2.49 -9.51 7.60
C ASP A 191 -1.73 -9.14 6.32
N LEU A 192 -0.62 -9.81 6.02
CA LEU A 192 0.08 -9.63 4.73
C LEU A 192 -0.74 -10.12 3.54
N ALA A 193 -1.47 -11.22 3.70
CA ALA A 193 -2.27 -11.82 2.62
C ALA A 193 -3.56 -11.03 2.34
N THR A 194 -4.15 -10.40 3.35
CA THR A 194 -5.45 -9.72 3.28
C THR A 194 -5.36 -8.20 3.32
N GLY A 195 -4.29 -7.66 3.90
CA GLY A 195 -4.03 -6.24 4.03
C GLY A 195 -3.69 -5.55 2.70
N ALA A 196 -3.68 -4.23 2.71
CA ALA A 196 -3.19 -3.44 1.58
C ALA A 196 -1.68 -3.60 1.41
N SER A 197 -1.21 -3.49 0.17
CA SER A 197 0.22 -3.42 -0.14
C SER A 197 0.84 -2.20 0.55
N ARG A 198 1.98 -2.38 1.19
CA ARG A 198 2.71 -1.34 1.93
C ARG A 198 4.18 -1.65 2.06
N VAL A 199 4.95 -0.66 2.44
CA VAL A 199 6.40 -0.78 2.70
C VAL A 199 6.63 -0.82 4.21
N GLY A 200 7.77 -1.38 4.64
CA GLY A 200 8.14 -1.41 6.05
C GLY A 200 7.30 -2.40 6.85
N VAL A 201 7.16 -3.60 6.34
CA VAL A 201 6.56 -4.71 7.08
C VAL A 201 7.61 -5.76 7.40
N SER A 202 7.46 -6.39 8.55
CA SER A 202 8.29 -7.51 9.01
C SER A 202 7.40 -8.64 9.48
N THR A 203 7.76 -9.86 9.12
CA THR A 203 7.04 -11.06 9.56
C THR A 203 7.99 -12.20 9.81
N SER A 204 7.61 -13.12 10.69
CA SER A 204 8.38 -14.33 11.00
C SER A 204 7.54 -15.56 10.68
N ALA A 205 8.09 -16.47 9.86
CA ALA A 205 7.41 -17.70 9.48
C ALA A 205 8.39 -18.77 9.01
N ILE A 206 7.90 -19.97 8.74
CA ILE A 206 8.68 -21.11 8.30
C ILE A 206 8.71 -21.15 6.77
N ILE A 207 9.88 -21.42 6.19
CA ILE A 207 10.01 -21.67 4.76
C ILE A 207 9.47 -23.08 4.46
N VAL A 208 8.40 -23.16 3.67
CA VAL A 208 7.75 -24.43 3.28
C VAL A 208 7.98 -24.78 1.81
N SER A 209 8.49 -23.86 1.00
CA SER A 209 8.82 -24.14 -0.40
C SER A 209 9.94 -23.25 -0.92
N VAL A 210 10.80 -23.83 -1.75
CA VAL A 210 11.77 -23.12 -2.61
C VAL A 210 11.41 -23.43 -4.06
N ARG A 211 11.07 -22.38 -4.81
CA ARG A 211 10.66 -22.52 -6.23
C ARG A 211 11.85 -22.80 -7.13
N GLU A 212 11.62 -23.52 -8.21
CA GLU A 212 12.65 -23.97 -9.17
C GLU A 212 13.40 -22.83 -9.88
N ASP A 213 12.75 -21.68 -10.04
CA ASP A 213 13.31 -20.48 -10.63
C ASP A 213 14.01 -19.58 -9.59
N SER A 214 14.45 -20.16 -8.48
CA SER A 214 15.37 -19.57 -7.50
C SER A 214 16.82 -19.73 -7.96
N GLY A 215 17.69 -18.78 -7.60
CA GLY A 215 19.11 -18.80 -7.98
C GLY A 215 19.47 -17.68 -8.92
N PHE A 216 20.39 -17.94 -9.85
CA PHE A 216 20.81 -16.97 -10.86
C PHE A 216 19.73 -16.74 -11.90
N ILE A 217 19.55 -15.48 -12.27
CA ILE A 217 18.65 -15.02 -13.30
C ILE A 217 19.35 -13.97 -14.17
N GLN A 218 18.86 -13.75 -15.37
CA GLN A 218 19.28 -12.64 -16.23
C GLN A 218 18.19 -11.58 -16.26
N ARG A 219 18.59 -10.32 -16.12
CA ARG A 219 17.67 -9.18 -16.20
C ARG A 219 17.95 -8.32 -17.42
N CYS A 220 16.91 -7.91 -18.09
CA CYS A 220 17.00 -6.96 -19.20
C CYS A 220 17.79 -5.71 -18.77
N THR A 221 18.71 -5.28 -19.61
CA THR A 221 19.54 -4.08 -19.38
C THR A 221 18.73 -2.79 -19.37
N GLU A 222 17.57 -2.75 -20.03
CA GLU A 222 16.72 -1.56 -20.14
C GLU A 222 15.66 -1.49 -19.05
N CYS A 223 14.81 -2.52 -18.89
CA CYS A 223 13.67 -2.50 -17.97
C CYS A 223 13.85 -3.36 -16.71
N ARG A 224 14.97 -4.08 -16.57
CA ARG A 224 15.31 -4.97 -15.45
C ARG A 224 14.34 -6.14 -15.22
N ARG A 225 13.42 -6.42 -16.14
CA ARG A 225 12.60 -7.64 -16.11
C ARG A 225 13.48 -8.87 -16.32
N VAL A 226 13.04 -9.98 -15.75
CA VAL A 226 13.73 -11.28 -15.92
C VAL A 226 13.63 -11.69 -17.37
N LEU A 227 14.75 -12.04 -17.97
CA LEU A 227 14.81 -12.61 -19.30
C LEU A 227 14.33 -14.08 -19.27
N ARG A 228 13.62 -14.49 -20.29
CA ARG A 228 13.25 -15.88 -20.56
C ARG A 228 13.91 -16.29 -21.87
N ASP A 229 14.65 -17.37 -21.85
CA ASP A 229 15.39 -17.86 -23.03
C ASP A 229 16.21 -16.79 -23.75
N GLY A 230 16.88 -15.91 -22.97
CA GLY A 230 17.71 -14.81 -23.49
C GLY A 230 16.94 -13.62 -24.06
N ALA A 231 15.62 -13.55 -23.87
CA ALA A 231 14.82 -12.46 -24.40
C ALA A 231 13.96 -11.75 -23.32
N CYS A 232 13.82 -10.44 -23.46
CA CYS A 232 12.88 -9.62 -22.73
C CYS A 232 11.54 -9.59 -23.49
N ALA A 233 10.43 -9.71 -22.75
CA ALA A 233 9.10 -9.65 -23.36
C ALA A 233 8.77 -8.29 -24.02
N GLU A 234 9.46 -7.21 -23.62
CA GLU A 234 9.25 -5.86 -24.19
C GLU A 234 10.37 -5.45 -25.16
N HIS A 235 11.63 -5.83 -24.88
CA HIS A 235 12.79 -5.33 -25.61
C HIS A 235 13.44 -6.42 -26.50
N GLY A 236 12.86 -7.62 -26.58
CA GLY A 236 13.37 -8.71 -27.38
C GLY A 236 14.69 -9.30 -26.86
N PRO A 237 15.53 -9.90 -27.77
CA PRO A 237 16.81 -10.49 -27.41
C PRO A 237 17.72 -9.48 -26.70
N ASN A 238 18.34 -9.90 -25.58
CA ASN A 238 19.11 -9.02 -24.71
C ASN A 238 20.17 -9.84 -23.97
N ASP A 239 21.41 -9.34 -23.88
CA ASP A 239 22.50 -10.02 -23.18
C ASP A 239 22.28 -10.14 -21.67
N GLY A 240 21.45 -9.25 -21.13
CA GLY A 240 21.06 -9.24 -19.73
C GLY A 240 22.18 -8.92 -18.74
N ASN A 241 21.75 -8.54 -17.54
CA ASN A 241 22.63 -8.44 -16.37
C ASN A 241 22.34 -9.59 -15.41
N SER A 242 23.39 -10.28 -14.96
CA SER A 242 23.26 -11.34 -13.96
C SER A 242 22.73 -10.76 -12.64
N ASP A 243 21.78 -11.44 -12.06
CA ASP A 243 21.22 -11.14 -10.75
C ASP A 243 20.89 -12.45 -10.02
N VAL A 244 20.63 -12.34 -8.72
CA VAL A 244 20.33 -13.49 -7.85
C VAL A 244 19.06 -13.21 -7.08
N ARG A 245 18.17 -14.21 -6.99
CA ARG A 245 16.96 -14.14 -6.17
C ARG A 245 16.56 -15.52 -5.65
N LEU A 246 15.79 -15.54 -4.57
CA LEU A 246 15.02 -16.71 -4.20
C LEU A 246 13.53 -16.42 -4.31
N ARG A 247 12.79 -17.44 -4.72
CA ARG A 247 11.33 -17.46 -4.64
C ARG A 247 10.93 -18.53 -3.65
N LEU A 248 10.46 -18.09 -2.51
CA LEU A 248 10.12 -18.93 -1.38
C LEU A 248 8.62 -18.85 -1.10
N VAL A 249 8.11 -19.84 -0.37
CA VAL A 249 6.81 -19.74 0.29
C VAL A 249 7.06 -19.85 1.78
N MET A 250 6.52 -18.91 2.52
CA MET A 250 6.54 -18.90 3.98
C MET A 250 5.14 -19.23 4.51
N ASP A 251 5.08 -19.92 5.64
CA ASP A 251 3.85 -20.37 6.28
C ASP A 251 3.96 -20.27 7.81
N ASP A 252 2.90 -19.80 8.47
CA ASP A 252 2.81 -19.67 9.94
C ASP A 252 1.78 -20.62 10.57
N GLY A 253 1.22 -21.55 9.77
CA GLY A 253 0.19 -22.49 10.17
C GLY A 253 -1.26 -21.96 10.00
N ARG A 254 -1.44 -20.67 9.67
CA ARG A 254 -2.73 -20.05 9.35
C ARG A 254 -2.81 -19.58 7.91
N SER A 255 -1.72 -19.00 7.45
CA SER A 255 -1.63 -18.40 6.12
C SER A 255 -0.27 -18.67 5.50
N SER A 256 -0.23 -18.68 4.17
CA SER A 256 1.02 -18.77 3.44
C SER A 256 1.16 -17.63 2.45
N VAL A 257 2.39 -17.11 2.32
CA VAL A 257 2.70 -16.02 1.39
C VAL A 257 3.93 -16.36 0.55
N SER A 258 3.95 -15.85 -0.68
CA SER A 258 5.13 -15.95 -1.53
C SER A 258 6.11 -14.82 -1.18
N LEU A 259 7.36 -15.19 -0.94
CA LEU A 259 8.46 -14.26 -0.68
C LEU A 259 9.40 -14.23 -1.89
N LEU A 260 9.69 -13.04 -2.37
CA LEU A 260 10.74 -12.81 -3.38
C LEU A 260 11.89 -12.04 -2.73
N THR A 261 13.07 -12.62 -2.66
CA THR A 261 14.26 -11.94 -2.15
C THR A 261 14.99 -11.20 -3.27
N ASN A 262 15.62 -10.08 -2.94
CA ASN A 262 16.63 -9.47 -3.77
C ASN A 262 18.01 -10.11 -3.55
N LYS A 263 19.02 -9.72 -4.33
CA LYS A 263 20.37 -10.24 -4.23
C LYS A 263 20.95 -10.16 -2.81
N ALA A 264 20.85 -9.00 -2.17
CA ALA A 264 21.40 -8.79 -0.82
C ALA A 264 20.75 -9.72 0.22
N ALA A 265 19.42 -9.80 0.22
CA ALA A 265 18.68 -10.69 1.12
C ALA A 265 18.96 -12.18 0.82
N THR A 266 19.11 -12.54 -0.47
CA THR A 266 19.48 -13.90 -0.87
C THR A 266 20.83 -14.31 -0.29
N LEU A 267 21.86 -13.51 -0.51
CA LEU A 267 23.21 -13.80 -0.04
C LEU A 267 23.29 -13.84 1.49
N ALA A 268 22.59 -12.90 2.16
CA ALA A 268 22.52 -12.90 3.62
C ALA A 268 21.81 -14.14 4.18
N LEU A 269 20.70 -14.57 3.57
CA LEU A 269 19.97 -15.76 4.01
C LEU A 269 20.79 -17.05 3.85
N LEU A 270 21.58 -17.14 2.78
CA LEU A 270 22.43 -18.29 2.50
C LEU A 270 23.77 -18.26 3.26
N GLY A 271 24.19 -17.10 3.75
CA GLY A 271 25.53 -16.92 4.34
C GLY A 271 26.66 -17.10 3.31
N MET A 272 26.39 -16.80 2.05
CA MET A 272 27.32 -16.94 0.91
C MET A 272 27.52 -15.60 0.24
N ASP A 273 28.68 -15.39 -0.35
CA ASP A 273 28.88 -14.34 -1.33
C ASP A 273 28.51 -14.82 -2.75
N GLU A 274 28.48 -13.89 -3.69
CA GLU A 274 28.09 -14.19 -5.07
C GLU A 274 29.04 -15.14 -5.78
N ALA A 275 30.35 -15.05 -5.49
CA ALA A 275 31.38 -15.91 -6.08
C ALA A 275 31.23 -17.36 -5.60
N GLN A 276 30.98 -17.55 -4.31
CA GLN A 276 30.71 -18.87 -3.72
C GLN A 276 29.43 -19.48 -4.29
N MET A 277 28.38 -18.68 -4.42
CA MET A 277 27.12 -19.15 -5.01
C MET A 277 27.30 -19.52 -6.48
N LYS A 278 28.08 -18.72 -7.24
CA LYS A 278 28.38 -19.02 -8.64
C LYS A 278 29.21 -20.30 -8.78
N ALA A 279 30.22 -20.48 -7.94
CA ALA A 279 31.04 -21.69 -7.95
C ALA A 279 30.19 -22.95 -7.70
N ALA A 280 29.25 -22.92 -6.74
CA ALA A 280 28.34 -24.02 -6.46
C ALA A 280 27.41 -24.34 -7.67
N VAL A 281 26.95 -23.33 -8.38
CA VAL A 281 26.12 -23.54 -9.58
C VAL A 281 26.95 -24.03 -10.77
N ASP A 282 28.19 -23.54 -10.92
CA ASP A 282 29.10 -23.96 -12.00
C ASP A 282 29.55 -25.43 -11.79
N GLU A 283 29.68 -25.89 -10.54
CA GLU A 283 30.05 -27.25 -10.21
C GLU A 283 28.92 -28.25 -10.40
N ASP A 284 27.75 -27.98 -9.84
CA ASP A 284 26.64 -28.93 -9.72
C ASP A 284 25.51 -28.66 -10.73
N GLY A 285 25.45 -27.47 -11.31
CA GLY A 285 24.37 -26.98 -12.14
C GLY A 285 23.19 -26.35 -11.36
N GLN A 286 22.46 -25.51 -12.01
CA GLN A 286 21.35 -24.73 -11.41
C GLN A 286 20.29 -25.60 -10.70
N MET A 287 19.92 -26.74 -11.29
CA MET A 287 18.90 -27.61 -10.71
C MET A 287 19.37 -28.31 -9.44
N ALA A 288 20.61 -28.81 -9.42
CA ALA A 288 21.19 -29.43 -8.24
C ALA A 288 21.39 -28.40 -7.12
N PHE A 289 21.81 -27.18 -7.48
CA PHE A 289 21.90 -26.09 -6.53
C PHE A 289 20.55 -25.78 -5.87
N VAL A 290 19.44 -25.75 -6.63
CA VAL A 290 18.11 -25.54 -6.05
C VAL A 290 17.70 -26.69 -5.12
N GLN A 291 18.09 -27.94 -5.40
CA GLN A 291 17.85 -29.06 -4.49
C GLN A 291 18.63 -28.89 -3.16
N THR A 292 19.88 -28.44 -3.25
CA THR A 292 20.69 -28.10 -2.07
C THR A 292 20.05 -26.98 -1.26
N LEU A 293 19.53 -25.95 -1.91
CA LEU A 293 18.77 -24.88 -1.25
C LEU A 293 17.52 -25.41 -0.54
N ARG A 294 16.79 -26.34 -1.15
CA ARG A 294 15.64 -26.99 -0.51
C ARG A 294 16.06 -27.73 0.76
N GLY A 295 17.11 -28.53 0.68
CA GLY A 295 17.66 -29.24 1.86
C GLY A 295 18.09 -28.30 3.00
N THR A 296 18.59 -27.12 2.66
CA THR A 296 19.09 -26.14 3.62
C THR A 296 18.02 -25.24 4.21
N LEU A 297 17.02 -24.82 3.40
CA LEU A 297 16.08 -23.76 3.75
C LEU A 297 14.73 -24.27 4.23
N LEU A 298 14.28 -25.43 3.77
CA LEU A 298 12.97 -25.96 4.18
C LEU A 298 12.94 -26.22 5.69
N GLY A 299 11.85 -25.80 6.33
CA GLY A 299 11.65 -25.94 7.77
C GLY A 299 12.37 -24.88 8.62
N ARG A 300 13.17 -23.97 8.01
CA ARG A 300 13.78 -22.86 8.77
C ARG A 300 12.78 -21.76 9.04
N THR A 301 12.76 -21.29 10.27
CA THR A 301 12.08 -20.05 10.64
C THR A 301 12.95 -18.86 10.22
N VAL A 302 12.39 -17.92 9.52
CA VAL A 302 13.08 -16.69 9.08
C VAL A 302 12.22 -15.47 9.39
N LYS A 303 12.90 -14.36 9.70
CA LYS A 303 12.29 -13.03 9.76
C LYS A 303 12.55 -12.33 8.43
N ALA A 304 11.49 -11.97 7.75
CA ALA A 304 11.54 -11.26 6.46
C ALA A 304 11.05 -9.83 6.64
N THR A 305 11.80 -8.87 6.11
CA THR A 305 11.42 -7.45 6.11
C THR A 305 11.39 -6.93 4.68
N GLY A 306 10.33 -6.18 4.32
CA GLY A 306 10.22 -5.71 2.95
C GLY A 306 8.95 -4.93 2.66
N ARG A 307 8.43 -5.19 1.46
CA ARG A 307 7.15 -4.66 0.97
C ARG A 307 6.25 -5.79 0.49
N THR A 308 4.98 -5.57 0.59
CA THR A 308 3.92 -6.43 0.02
C THR A 308 3.43 -5.90 -1.31
#